data_8f979d8469bde3a1c43f6e2feec6ecbf
#
_entry.id   8f979d8469bde3a1c43f6e2feec6ecbf
#
_cell.length_a   1.000
_cell.length_b   1.000
_cell.length_c   1.000
_cell.angle_alpha   90.00
_cell.angle_beta   90.00
_cell.angle_gamma   90.00
#
_symmetry.space_group_name_H-M   'P 1'
#
loop_
_entity.id
_entity.type
_entity.pdbx_description
1 polymer ?
#
loop_
_entity_poly.entity_id
_entity_poly.type
_entity_poly.pdbx_seq_one_letter_code
_entity_poly.pdbx_strand_id
1 'polypeptide(L)'
;MRSRCATTWPSDLLRLSLAGNLRDYGLATSDGRWRRGEEITYGDSPAAYGDQPIDSIAYVAAHDDETLFDRLTYKLPLGTAMADRVRMNTLCLATITLGQTPAFWAAGSELLRSKSLDRDSYNSGDWFNAIDFTGQSNGFGRGLPPASRNEGSWAIQGPLL
;
A
#
# COMPACT_ATOMS: atom_id res chain seq x y z
N MET A 1 8.76 -33.21 -6.29
CA MET A 1 8.20 -32.66 -5.04
C MET A 1 8.49 -31.16 -5.02
N ARG A 2 7.55 -30.31 -5.43
CA ARG A 2 7.78 -28.86 -5.47
C ARG A 2 7.56 -28.29 -4.07
N SER A 3 8.55 -27.66 -3.53
CA SER A 3 8.56 -26.96 -2.25
C SER A 3 7.43 -25.92 -2.23
N ARG A 4 6.36 -26.17 -1.47
CA ARG A 4 5.24 -25.25 -1.24
C ARG A 4 5.55 -24.27 -0.09
N CYS A 5 6.77 -23.79 0.03
CA CYS A 5 7.16 -23.01 1.20
C CYS A 5 7.12 -21.47 1.02
N ALA A 6 6.78 -20.94 -0.16
CA ALA A 6 6.96 -19.51 -0.44
C ALA A 6 5.67 -18.68 -0.56
N THR A 7 4.47 -19.27 -0.58
CA THR A 7 3.23 -18.54 -0.91
C THR A 7 2.28 -18.31 0.27
N THR A 8 2.59 -18.81 1.43
CA THR A 8 1.65 -18.87 2.55
C THR A 8 1.81 -17.73 3.57
N TRP A 9 2.98 -17.20 3.66
CA TRP A 9 3.37 -16.17 4.61
C TRP A 9 2.65 -14.81 4.50
N PRO A 10 2.50 -14.19 3.30
CA PRO A 10 1.80 -12.91 3.18
C PRO A 10 0.32 -12.98 3.58
N SER A 11 -0.34 -14.11 3.36
CA SER A 11 -1.76 -14.28 3.73
C SER A 11 -1.96 -14.31 5.24
N ASP A 12 -1.03 -14.90 6.00
CA ASP A 12 -1.11 -14.95 7.45
C ASP A 12 -0.87 -13.56 8.06
N LEU A 13 0.09 -12.81 7.52
CA LEU A 13 0.34 -11.43 7.90
C LEU A 13 -0.87 -10.53 7.61
N LEU A 14 -1.50 -10.69 6.44
CA LEU A 14 -2.71 -9.94 6.09
C LEU A 14 -3.86 -10.24 7.04
N ARG A 15 -4.10 -11.53 7.33
CA ARG A 15 -5.15 -11.95 8.27
C ARG A 15 -4.91 -11.41 9.67
N LEU A 16 -3.66 -11.43 10.12
CA LEU A 16 -3.25 -10.88 11.40
C LEU A 16 -3.47 -9.35 11.45
N SER A 17 -3.09 -8.64 10.39
CA SER A 17 -3.31 -7.20 10.28
C SER A 17 -4.79 -6.83 10.28
N LEU A 18 -5.62 -7.58 9.55
CA LEU A 18 -7.08 -7.39 9.56
C LEU A 18 -7.69 -7.61 10.95
N ALA A 19 -7.10 -8.50 11.75
CA ALA A 19 -7.50 -8.77 13.13
C ALA A 19 -6.96 -7.74 14.15
N GLY A 20 -6.20 -6.73 13.71
CA GLY A 20 -5.69 -5.66 14.56
C GLY A 20 -4.27 -5.83 15.07
N ASN A 21 -3.47 -6.69 14.48
CA ASN A 21 -2.09 -6.99 14.91
C ASN A 21 -1.99 -7.38 16.39
N LEU A 22 -2.99 -8.09 16.90
CA LEU A 22 -3.08 -8.47 18.31
C LEU A 22 -2.15 -9.63 18.63
N ARG A 23 -1.36 -9.49 19.69
CA ARG A 23 -0.42 -10.51 20.17
C ARG A 23 -1.10 -11.83 20.46
N ASP A 24 -2.23 -11.76 21.15
CA ASP A 24 -2.98 -12.93 21.60
C ASP A 24 -3.97 -13.49 20.57
N TYR A 25 -4.10 -12.85 19.40
CA TYR A 25 -5.00 -13.36 18.37
C TYR A 25 -4.54 -14.70 17.81
N GLY A 26 -5.37 -15.72 18.04
CA GLY A 26 -5.09 -17.07 17.55
C GLY A 26 -5.62 -17.31 16.14
N LEU A 27 -4.78 -17.84 15.26
CA LEU A 27 -5.20 -18.21 13.90
C LEU A 27 -4.55 -19.51 13.43
N ALA A 28 -5.27 -20.25 12.59
CA ALA A 28 -4.69 -21.34 11.82
C ALA A 28 -3.85 -20.74 10.69
N THR A 29 -2.55 -20.90 10.77
CA THR A 29 -1.61 -20.43 9.75
C THR A 29 -1.64 -21.32 8.51
N SER A 30 -1.15 -20.81 7.41
CA SER A 30 -1.16 -21.44 6.11
C SER A 30 -0.36 -22.76 6.03
N ASP A 31 0.54 -22.99 6.99
CA ASP A 31 1.23 -24.27 7.17
C ASP A 31 0.44 -25.30 8.00
N GLY A 32 -0.83 -24.98 8.34
CA GLY A 32 -1.74 -25.84 9.07
C GLY A 32 -1.55 -25.85 10.59
N ARG A 33 -0.70 -24.97 11.13
CA ARG A 33 -0.49 -24.87 12.59
C ARG A 33 -1.35 -23.76 13.17
N TRP A 34 -1.77 -23.95 14.42
CA TRP A 34 -2.38 -22.91 15.21
C TRP A 34 -1.28 -22.08 15.89
N ARG A 35 -1.33 -20.76 15.72
CA ARG A 35 -0.38 -19.82 16.33
C ARG A 35 -1.10 -18.61 16.89
N ARG A 36 -0.47 -18.01 17.90
CA ARG A 36 -0.82 -16.65 18.33
C ARG A 36 -0.12 -15.62 17.44
N GLY A 37 -0.64 -14.42 17.40
CA GLY A 37 -0.06 -13.32 16.62
C GLY A 37 1.41 -13.07 16.93
N GLU A 38 1.80 -13.10 18.22
CA GLU A 38 3.19 -12.90 18.65
C GLU A 38 4.17 -13.99 18.18
N GLU A 39 3.66 -15.17 17.82
CA GLU A 39 4.47 -16.29 17.30
C GLU A 39 4.70 -16.21 15.78
N ILE A 40 4.01 -15.26 15.11
CA ILE A 40 4.18 -14.99 13.69
C ILE A 40 5.17 -13.84 13.57
N THR A 41 6.22 -14.01 12.76
CA THR A 41 7.27 -13.00 12.63
C THR A 41 7.19 -12.26 11.31
N TYR A 42 7.63 -11.00 11.30
CA TYR A 42 7.91 -10.21 10.12
C TYR A 42 9.36 -9.72 10.20
N GLY A 43 10.23 -10.25 9.32
CA GLY A 43 11.66 -10.14 9.52
C GLY A 43 12.08 -10.81 10.84
N ASP A 44 12.82 -10.10 11.65
CA ASP A 44 13.37 -10.60 12.93
C ASP A 44 12.47 -10.24 14.14
N SER A 45 11.28 -9.69 13.90
CA SER A 45 10.40 -9.23 14.97
C SER A 45 9.02 -9.91 14.89
N PRO A 46 8.29 -10.02 16.03
CA PRO A 46 6.88 -10.40 16.01
C PRO A 46 6.06 -9.49 15.09
N ALA A 47 5.20 -10.09 14.27
CA ALA A 47 4.31 -9.34 13.39
C ALA A 47 3.15 -8.68 14.16
N ALA A 48 2.76 -9.27 15.30
CA ALA A 48 1.75 -8.70 16.19
C ALA A 48 2.39 -8.15 17.47
N TYR A 49 1.98 -6.95 17.83
CA TYR A 49 2.55 -6.22 18.97
C TYR A 49 1.51 -5.51 19.84
N GLY A 50 0.27 -5.40 19.36
CA GLY A 50 -0.81 -4.72 20.07
C GLY A 50 -1.50 -5.62 21.10
N ASP A 51 -1.95 -5.03 22.20
CA ASP A 51 -2.88 -5.66 23.16
C ASP A 51 -4.33 -5.39 22.76
N GLN A 52 -4.56 -4.23 22.09
CA GLN A 52 -5.86 -3.80 21.61
C GLN A 52 -5.77 -3.27 20.18
N PRO A 53 -6.87 -3.31 19.40
CA PRO A 53 -6.87 -2.81 18.02
C PRO A 53 -6.44 -1.36 17.86
N ILE A 54 -6.65 -0.53 18.87
CA ILE A 54 -6.26 0.89 18.89
C ILE A 54 -4.74 1.13 19.01
N ASP A 55 -3.98 0.10 19.37
CA ASP A 55 -2.52 0.21 19.51
C ASP A 55 -1.77 0.30 18.18
N SER A 56 -2.48 0.15 17.07
CA SER A 56 -1.92 0.29 15.72
C SER A 56 -2.85 1.08 14.80
N ILE A 57 -2.28 1.61 13.72
CA ILE A 57 -3.01 2.31 12.65
C ILE A 57 -2.72 1.60 11.34
N ALA A 58 -3.79 1.22 10.61
CA ALA A 58 -3.67 0.62 9.29
C ALA A 58 -3.66 1.71 8.20
N TYR A 59 -2.68 1.65 7.31
CA TYR A 59 -2.63 2.52 6.13
C TYR A 59 -1.93 1.82 4.96
N VAL A 60 -2.19 2.28 3.75
CA VAL A 60 -1.56 1.79 2.50
C VAL A 60 -0.72 2.85 1.79
N ALA A 61 -0.91 4.10 2.16
CA ALA A 61 -0.11 5.24 1.72
C ALA A 61 -0.21 6.36 2.74
N ALA A 62 0.83 7.16 2.86
CA ALA A 62 0.91 8.33 3.72
C ALA A 62 1.39 9.55 2.91
N HIS A 63 1.95 10.56 3.57
CA HIS A 63 2.49 11.75 2.91
C HIS A 63 3.84 11.50 2.21
N ASP A 64 4.61 10.52 2.71
CA ASP A 64 5.88 10.11 2.10
C ASP A 64 5.67 9.10 0.96
N ASP A 65 6.72 8.95 0.16
CA ASP A 65 6.77 8.04 -0.99
C ASP A 65 5.69 8.33 -2.06
N GLU A 66 5.43 7.37 -2.91
CA GLU A 66 4.41 7.44 -3.94
C GLU A 66 3.00 7.37 -3.34
N THR A 67 2.03 7.98 -4.01
CA THR A 67 0.61 7.74 -3.70
C THR A 67 0.24 6.27 -3.91
N LEU A 68 -0.89 5.82 -3.38
CA LEU A 68 -1.37 4.46 -3.60
C LEU A 68 -1.50 4.13 -5.09
N PHE A 69 -2.09 5.05 -5.88
CA PHE A 69 -2.25 4.86 -7.32
C PHE A 69 -0.90 4.76 -8.06
N ASP A 70 0.05 5.62 -7.71
CA ASP A 70 1.39 5.60 -8.28
C ASP A 70 2.14 4.31 -7.89
N ARG A 71 2.03 3.88 -6.65
CA ARG A 71 2.63 2.63 -6.17
C ARG A 71 2.07 1.41 -6.90
N LEU A 72 0.77 1.37 -7.15
CA LEU A 72 0.14 0.32 -7.95
C LEU A 72 0.65 0.37 -9.39
N THR A 73 0.84 1.56 -9.96
CA THR A 73 1.38 1.72 -11.32
C THR A 73 2.77 1.09 -11.46
N TYR A 74 3.64 1.24 -10.47
CA TYR A 74 4.95 0.56 -10.47
C TYR A 74 4.87 -0.96 -10.38
N LYS A 75 3.87 -1.50 -9.71
CA LYS A 75 3.80 -2.93 -9.38
C LYS A 75 2.98 -3.75 -10.36
N LEU A 76 2.12 -3.12 -11.11
CA LEU A 76 1.24 -3.79 -12.07
C LEU A 76 1.87 -3.88 -13.46
N PRO A 77 1.54 -4.91 -14.25
CA PRO A 77 1.94 -4.96 -15.65
C PRO A 77 1.49 -3.71 -16.42
N LEU A 78 2.30 -3.20 -17.34
CA LEU A 78 2.01 -2.02 -18.15
C LEU A 78 0.64 -2.07 -18.83
N GLY A 79 0.26 -3.24 -19.35
CA GLY A 79 -1.03 -3.44 -20.03
C GLY A 79 -2.24 -3.59 -19.11
N THR A 80 -2.10 -3.38 -17.78
CA THR A 80 -3.24 -3.48 -16.85
C THR A 80 -4.28 -2.40 -17.18
N ALA A 81 -5.51 -2.83 -17.45
CA ALA A 81 -6.61 -1.93 -17.76
C ALA A 81 -6.90 -0.96 -16.59
N MET A 82 -7.33 0.27 -16.90
CA MET A 82 -7.65 1.27 -15.88
C MET A 82 -8.71 0.78 -14.90
N ALA A 83 -9.74 0.07 -15.37
CA ALA A 83 -10.77 -0.50 -14.51
C ALA A 83 -10.19 -1.44 -13.44
N ASP A 84 -9.18 -2.24 -13.80
CA ASP A 84 -8.52 -3.13 -12.83
C ASP A 84 -7.62 -2.36 -11.87
N ARG A 85 -6.95 -1.29 -12.32
CA ARG A 85 -6.19 -0.39 -11.43
C ARG A 85 -7.09 0.25 -10.39
N VAL A 86 -8.26 0.74 -10.81
CA VAL A 86 -9.29 1.30 -9.91
C VAL A 86 -9.76 0.26 -8.90
N ARG A 87 -10.05 -0.97 -9.35
CA ARG A 87 -10.47 -2.06 -8.45
C ARG A 87 -9.40 -2.40 -7.43
N MET A 88 -8.12 -2.45 -7.84
CA MET A 88 -7.01 -2.73 -6.93
C MET A 88 -6.80 -1.60 -5.93
N ASN A 89 -6.91 -0.34 -6.36
CA ASN A 89 -6.87 0.81 -5.45
C ASN A 89 -7.98 0.71 -4.40
N THR A 90 -9.21 0.46 -4.84
CA THR A 90 -10.36 0.26 -3.94
C THR A 90 -10.15 -0.92 -2.99
N LEU A 91 -9.61 -2.04 -3.47
CA LEU A 91 -9.33 -3.21 -2.64
C LEU A 91 -8.30 -2.90 -1.55
N CYS A 92 -7.24 -2.14 -1.87
CA CYS A 92 -6.25 -1.72 -0.87
C CYS A 92 -6.90 -0.85 0.22
N LEU A 93 -7.73 0.13 -0.17
CA LEU A 93 -8.45 0.97 0.79
C LEU A 93 -9.46 0.16 1.62
N ALA A 94 -10.21 -0.73 0.98
CA ALA A 94 -11.15 -1.61 1.68
C ALA A 94 -10.45 -2.51 2.70
N THR A 95 -9.27 -3.02 2.38
CA THR A 95 -8.49 -3.88 3.28
C THR A 95 -8.18 -3.18 4.60
N ILE A 96 -7.72 -1.93 4.56
CA ILE A 96 -7.43 -1.18 5.80
C ILE A 96 -8.70 -0.70 6.51
N THR A 97 -9.76 -0.38 5.77
CA THR A 97 -11.01 0.14 6.33
C THR A 97 -11.84 -0.93 7.04
N LEU A 98 -11.81 -2.16 6.52
CA LEU A 98 -12.57 -3.28 7.06
C LEU A 98 -11.79 -4.07 8.13
N GLY A 99 -10.57 -3.66 8.43
CA GLY A 99 -9.79 -4.19 9.54
C GLY A 99 -10.30 -3.73 10.90
N GLN A 100 -9.74 -4.29 11.97
CA GLN A 100 -10.12 -3.95 13.34
C GLN A 100 -9.40 -2.71 13.88
N THR A 101 -8.32 -2.27 13.24
CA THR A 101 -7.56 -1.08 13.66
C THR A 101 -8.16 0.20 13.07
N PRO A 102 -7.94 1.37 13.70
CA PRO A 102 -8.19 2.64 13.04
C PRO A 102 -7.52 2.74 11.67
N ALA A 103 -8.28 3.10 10.65
CA ALA A 103 -7.78 3.27 9.29
C ALA A 103 -7.33 4.71 9.05
N PHE A 104 -6.15 4.88 8.47
CA PHE A 104 -5.66 6.18 7.99
C PHE A 104 -5.66 6.21 6.46
N TRP A 105 -6.33 7.20 5.89
CA TRP A 105 -6.36 7.44 4.45
C TRP A 105 -5.58 8.71 4.12
N ALA A 106 -4.60 8.61 3.25
CA ALA A 106 -3.99 9.79 2.65
C ALA A 106 -5.02 10.46 1.73
N ALA A 107 -5.21 11.79 1.90
CA ALA A 107 -6.22 12.56 1.16
C ALA A 107 -6.08 12.38 -0.35
N GLY A 108 -7.19 12.12 -1.03
CA GLY A 108 -7.27 11.88 -2.46
C GLY A 108 -7.00 10.45 -2.91
N SER A 109 -6.71 9.52 -1.98
CA SER A 109 -6.52 8.11 -2.34
C SER A 109 -7.77 7.51 -2.99
N GLU A 110 -8.95 7.91 -2.54
CA GLU A 110 -10.26 7.56 -3.10
C GLU A 110 -10.50 8.15 -4.49
N LEU A 111 -9.82 9.26 -4.82
CA LEU A 111 -9.88 9.96 -6.10
C LEU A 111 -8.76 9.54 -7.05
N LEU A 112 -8.07 8.44 -6.75
CA LEU A 112 -6.91 7.95 -7.52
C LEU A 112 -5.78 8.99 -7.62
N ARG A 113 -5.57 9.79 -6.58
CA ARG A 113 -4.53 10.81 -6.54
C ARG A 113 -3.20 10.25 -7.03
N SER A 114 -2.59 10.95 -7.98
CA SER A 114 -1.25 10.69 -8.45
C SER A 114 -0.38 11.94 -8.30
N LYS A 115 0.89 11.74 -8.03
CA LYS A 115 1.95 12.75 -8.07
C LYS A 115 2.85 12.54 -9.28
N SER A 116 2.33 11.94 -10.36
CA SER A 116 3.11 11.59 -11.56
C SER A 116 4.35 10.77 -11.20
N LEU A 117 4.17 9.76 -10.34
CA LEU A 117 5.22 8.88 -9.83
C LEU A 117 6.28 9.57 -8.96
N ASP A 118 6.05 10.81 -8.51
CA ASP A 118 6.97 11.51 -7.63
C ASP A 118 7.00 10.84 -6.25
N ARG A 119 8.16 10.34 -5.91
CA ARG A 119 8.41 9.64 -4.66
C ARG A 119 8.69 10.59 -3.50
N ASP A 120 9.29 11.76 -3.80
CA ASP A 120 9.72 12.75 -2.80
C ASP A 120 9.26 14.14 -3.25
N SER A 121 7.94 14.35 -3.16
CA SER A 121 7.26 15.51 -3.72
C SER A 121 7.23 16.73 -2.80
N TYR A 122 7.92 16.68 -1.71
CA TYR A 122 7.95 17.72 -0.69
C TYR A 122 8.27 19.14 -1.28
N ASN A 123 9.14 19.23 -2.28
CA ASN A 123 9.52 20.47 -2.96
C ASN A 123 9.06 20.53 -4.43
N SER A 124 8.17 19.66 -4.87
CA SER A 124 7.80 19.56 -6.31
C SER A 124 6.71 20.55 -6.73
N GLY A 125 6.19 21.35 -5.80
CA GLY A 125 5.16 22.35 -6.08
C GLY A 125 3.78 21.76 -6.37
N ASP A 126 2.84 22.65 -6.64
CA ASP A 126 1.42 22.28 -6.83
C ASP A 126 1.19 21.45 -8.10
N TRP A 127 2.04 21.60 -9.11
CA TRP A 127 1.93 20.82 -10.35
C TRP A 127 1.87 19.31 -10.07
N PHE A 128 2.65 18.82 -9.12
CA PHE A 128 2.68 17.42 -8.71
C PHE A 128 1.80 17.13 -7.48
N ASN A 129 1.60 18.10 -6.59
CA ASN A 129 0.99 17.85 -5.29
C ASN A 129 -0.51 18.18 -5.21
N ALA A 130 -1.05 18.99 -6.13
CA ALA A 130 -2.45 19.38 -6.08
C ALA A 130 -3.41 18.17 -6.09
N ILE A 131 -4.50 18.30 -5.35
CA ILE A 131 -5.61 17.34 -5.36
C ILE A 131 -6.81 18.02 -6.01
N ASP A 132 -7.36 17.38 -7.03
CA ASP A 132 -8.64 17.80 -7.62
C ASP A 132 -9.78 17.08 -6.88
N PHE A 133 -10.36 17.77 -5.91
CA PHE A 133 -11.50 17.26 -5.13
C PHE A 133 -12.79 17.15 -5.93
N THR A 134 -12.84 17.67 -7.17
CA THR A 134 -13.98 17.46 -8.07
C THR A 134 -13.99 16.05 -8.68
N GLY A 135 -12.86 15.34 -8.62
CA GLY A 135 -12.69 14.01 -9.20
C GLY A 135 -12.66 14.01 -10.74
N GLN A 136 -12.54 15.17 -11.39
CA GLN A 136 -12.50 15.27 -12.85
C GLN A 136 -11.11 14.99 -13.43
N SER A 137 -10.07 15.11 -12.62
CA SER A 137 -8.70 14.85 -13.02
C SER A 137 -7.86 14.29 -11.86
N ASN A 138 -6.72 13.69 -12.20
CA ASN A 138 -5.69 13.38 -11.23
C ASN A 138 -4.31 13.84 -11.74
N GLY A 139 -3.26 13.67 -10.95
CA GLY A 139 -1.91 14.11 -11.30
C GLY A 139 -1.13 13.16 -12.21
N PHE A 140 -1.72 12.06 -12.68
CA PHE A 140 -1.00 11.07 -13.49
C PHE A 140 -0.65 11.62 -14.89
N GLY A 141 0.55 11.32 -15.37
CA GLY A 141 0.98 11.74 -16.71
C GLY A 141 1.35 13.22 -16.85
N ARG A 142 1.58 13.92 -15.73
CA ARG A 142 2.03 15.32 -15.76
C ARG A 142 3.51 15.52 -16.14
N GLY A 143 4.18 14.46 -16.56
CA GLY A 143 5.61 14.43 -16.90
C GLY A 143 6.46 13.79 -15.81
N LEU A 144 7.75 13.64 -16.10
CA LEU A 144 8.71 13.11 -15.14
C LEU A 144 8.82 14.04 -13.91
N PRO A 145 8.87 13.48 -12.71
CA PRO A 145 9.04 14.27 -11.49
C PRO A 145 10.44 14.92 -11.44
N PRO A 146 10.62 15.95 -10.57
CA PRO A 146 11.86 16.72 -10.52
C PRO A 146 13.12 15.87 -10.33
N ALA A 147 14.16 16.16 -11.13
CA ALA A 147 15.42 15.41 -11.14
C ALA A 147 16.09 15.34 -9.77
N SER A 148 16.01 16.42 -8.98
CA SER A 148 16.68 16.53 -7.69
C SER A 148 16.45 15.37 -6.74
N ARG A 149 15.30 14.66 -6.89
CA ARG A 149 14.90 13.52 -6.03
C ARG A 149 14.54 12.27 -6.81
N ASN A 150 14.34 12.37 -8.12
CA ASN A 150 13.76 11.28 -8.91
C ASN A 150 14.62 10.83 -10.10
N GLU A 151 15.71 11.55 -10.45
CA GLU A 151 16.52 11.26 -11.65
C GLU A 151 16.94 9.79 -11.76
N GLY A 152 17.36 9.19 -10.64
CA GLY A 152 17.74 7.78 -10.59
C GLY A 152 16.60 6.81 -10.92
N SER A 153 15.35 7.25 -10.88
CA SER A 153 14.14 6.45 -11.17
C SER A 153 13.56 6.75 -12.56
N TRP A 154 14.02 7.77 -13.26
CA TRP A 154 13.44 8.21 -14.55
C TRP A 154 13.41 7.12 -15.62
N ALA A 155 14.43 6.24 -15.63
CA ALA A 155 14.47 5.12 -16.57
C ALA A 155 13.30 4.15 -16.39
N ILE A 156 12.75 4.05 -15.17
CA ILE A 156 11.58 3.23 -14.83
C ILE A 156 10.30 4.06 -14.98
N GLN A 157 10.32 5.31 -14.56
CA GLN A 157 9.15 6.20 -14.55
C GLN A 157 8.69 6.57 -15.96
N GLY A 158 9.63 6.86 -16.87
CA GLY A 158 9.30 7.30 -18.23
C GLY A 158 8.38 6.35 -19.00
N PRO A 159 8.66 5.04 -19.05
CA PRO A 159 7.76 4.08 -19.71
C PRO A 159 6.39 3.89 -19.03
N LEU A 160 6.22 4.33 -17.80
CA LEU A 160 4.97 4.20 -17.03
C LEU A 160 4.04 5.41 -17.20
N LEU A 161 4.57 6.56 -17.58
CA LEU A 161 3.87 7.83 -17.79
C LEU A 161 3.45 8.04 -19.24
#